data_667353da0464429f005ea6525ee00aec
#
_entry.id   667353da0464429f005ea6525ee00aec
#
_cell.length_a   1.000
_cell.length_b   1.000
_cell.length_c   1.000
_cell.angle_alpha   90.00
_cell.angle_beta   90.00
_cell.angle_gamma   90.00
#
_symmetry.space_group_name_H-M   'P 1'
#
loop_
_entity.id
_entity.type
_entity.pdbx_description
1 polymer ?
#
loop_
_entity_poly.entity_id
_entity_poly.type
_entity_poly.pdbx_seq_one_letter_code
_entity_poly.pdbx_strand_id
1 'polypeptide(L)'
;MATIERRPACDLYHSALQVEVPEARFVIEQAPVADLSGEQRGVVAAGAVGSRWAGRFRIFRYEIRLWRNGHIPDVIEAVESPRRLASDEHRARRVLDVVAQVPTPVWGRDELGTGEMWNSNSVIAWVLARSGIHTESIRPPAGGRAPGWRAGLDVAHRQEPVTRRAGVDRLTGGSAHA
;
A
#
# COMPACT_ATOMS: atom_id res chain seq x y z
N MET A 1 0.46 -6.43 32.89
CA MET A 1 -0.60 -5.41 32.88
C MET A 1 -0.48 -4.59 31.59
N ALA A 2 -1.46 -4.62 30.71
CA ALA A 2 -1.44 -3.78 29.51
C ALA A 2 -1.97 -2.40 29.90
N THR A 3 -1.13 -1.39 29.78
CA THR A 3 -1.53 0.01 30.02
C THR A 3 -2.36 0.46 28.82
N ILE A 4 -3.66 0.70 29.03
CA ILE A 4 -4.51 1.31 28.01
C ILE A 4 -4.16 2.80 27.99
N GLU A 5 -3.33 3.21 27.04
CA GLU A 5 -3.12 4.63 26.78
C GLU A 5 -4.43 5.23 26.25
N ARG A 6 -5.07 6.06 27.08
CA ARG A 6 -6.19 6.90 26.64
C ARG A 6 -5.64 8.00 25.76
N ARG A 7 -5.63 7.79 24.45
CA ARG A 7 -5.34 8.85 23.48
C ARG A 7 -6.63 9.60 23.15
N PRO A 8 -6.55 10.91 22.84
CA PRO A 8 -7.69 11.63 22.31
C PRO A 8 -8.26 10.92 21.08
N ALA A 9 -9.58 10.94 20.94
CA ALA A 9 -10.22 10.45 19.72
C ALA A 9 -9.71 11.27 18.53
N CYS A 10 -9.33 10.58 17.45
CA CYS A 10 -8.94 11.21 16.18
C CYS A 10 -9.60 10.44 15.04
N ASP A 11 -9.84 11.12 13.93
CA ASP A 11 -10.39 10.50 12.74
C ASP A 11 -9.38 9.52 12.15
N LEU A 12 -9.90 8.35 11.77
CA LEU A 12 -9.13 7.31 11.13
C LEU A 12 -9.50 7.27 9.65
N TYR A 13 -8.50 7.46 8.80
CA TYR A 13 -8.68 7.42 7.36
C TYR A 13 -8.18 6.10 6.80
N HIS A 14 -8.90 5.60 5.81
CA HIS A 14 -8.42 4.53 4.97
C HIS A 14 -8.08 5.05 3.58
N SER A 15 -7.31 4.30 2.80
CA SER A 15 -6.84 4.73 1.49
C SER A 15 -7.33 3.78 0.40
N ALA A 16 -7.75 4.37 -0.72
CA ALA A 16 -7.92 3.72 -2.00
C ALA A 16 -7.14 4.52 -3.07
N LEU A 17 -6.84 3.90 -4.20
CA LEU A 17 -6.09 4.53 -5.29
C LEU A 17 -6.86 4.41 -6.60
N GLN A 18 -7.00 5.53 -7.30
CA GLN A 18 -7.50 5.55 -8.67
C GLN A 18 -6.32 5.72 -9.62
N VAL A 19 -6.27 4.88 -10.64
CA VAL A 19 -5.23 4.89 -11.68
C VAL A 19 -5.90 5.06 -13.03
N GLU A 20 -5.47 6.06 -13.78
CA GLU A 20 -5.96 6.34 -15.12
C GLU A 20 -4.88 6.09 -16.15
N VAL A 21 -5.20 5.29 -17.14
CA VAL A 21 -4.41 5.03 -18.34
C VAL A 21 -5.30 5.24 -19.57
N PRO A 22 -4.74 5.44 -20.77
CA PRO A 22 -5.55 5.76 -21.95
C PRO A 22 -6.70 4.80 -22.23
N GLU A 23 -6.51 3.52 -21.94
CA GLU A 23 -7.49 2.46 -22.22
C GLU A 23 -8.55 2.27 -21.12
N ALA A 24 -8.32 2.72 -19.89
CA ALA A 24 -9.26 2.53 -18.80
C ALA A 24 -8.87 3.29 -17.51
N ARG A 25 -9.84 3.43 -16.62
CA ARG A 25 -9.63 3.77 -15.22
C ARG A 25 -9.66 2.49 -14.37
N PHE A 26 -8.80 2.43 -13.38
CA PHE A 26 -8.74 1.33 -12.41
C PHE A 26 -8.87 1.87 -10.99
N VAL A 27 -9.49 1.10 -10.12
CA VAL A 27 -9.52 1.34 -8.67
C VAL A 27 -8.75 0.23 -7.97
N ILE A 28 -7.86 0.60 -7.08
CA ILE A 28 -7.13 -0.31 -6.20
C ILE A 28 -7.63 -0.09 -4.78
N GLU A 29 -8.17 -1.13 -4.17
CA GLU A 29 -8.67 -1.11 -2.81
C GLU A 29 -8.39 -2.44 -2.09
N GLN A 30 -8.30 -2.37 -0.77
CA GLN A 30 -8.39 -3.54 0.10
C GLN A 30 -9.72 -3.50 0.82
N ALA A 31 -10.51 -4.54 0.64
CA ALA A 31 -11.84 -4.63 1.23
C ALA A 31 -12.10 -6.03 1.82
N PRO A 32 -12.97 -6.17 2.83
CA PRO A 32 -13.45 -7.46 3.26
C PRO A 32 -14.11 -8.20 2.09
N VAL A 33 -14.06 -9.54 2.10
CA VAL A 33 -14.86 -10.36 1.19
C VAL A 33 -16.31 -10.25 1.61
N ALA A 34 -16.98 -9.18 1.22
CA ALA A 34 -18.32 -8.85 1.69
C ALA A 34 -19.42 -9.44 0.84
N ASP A 35 -19.12 -9.97 -0.36
CA ASP A 35 -20.19 -10.21 -1.32
C ASP A 35 -20.24 -11.63 -1.86
N LEU A 36 -21.46 -12.19 -1.80
CA LEU A 36 -21.83 -13.44 -2.45
C LEU A 36 -22.32 -13.22 -3.89
N SER A 37 -22.41 -11.96 -4.35
CA SER A 37 -22.97 -11.59 -5.64
C SER A 37 -22.14 -12.00 -6.85
N GLY A 38 -20.91 -12.46 -6.66
CA GLY A 38 -20.08 -13.01 -7.75
C GLY A 38 -19.55 -11.97 -8.75
N GLU A 39 -19.71 -10.68 -8.48
CA GLU A 39 -19.09 -9.64 -9.31
C GLU A 39 -17.59 -9.83 -9.37
N GLN A 40 -17.07 -9.97 -10.58
CA GLN A 40 -15.63 -10.05 -10.84
C GLN A 40 -15.00 -8.66 -10.69
N ARG A 41 -14.61 -8.32 -9.47
CA ARG A 41 -13.98 -7.03 -9.15
C ARG A 41 -12.47 -7.03 -9.34
N GLY A 42 -11.92 -7.92 -10.17
CA GLY A 42 -10.49 -7.98 -10.46
C GLY A 42 -9.65 -8.25 -9.21
N VAL A 43 -9.97 -9.30 -8.45
CA VAL A 43 -9.18 -9.69 -7.28
C VAL A 43 -7.78 -10.12 -7.72
N VAL A 44 -6.75 -9.42 -7.25
CA VAL A 44 -5.34 -9.70 -7.56
C VAL A 44 -4.63 -10.41 -6.42
N ALA A 45 -5.11 -10.24 -5.19
CA ALA A 45 -4.55 -10.90 -4.01
C ALA A 45 -5.63 -11.03 -2.93
N ALA A 46 -5.45 -11.96 -2.00
CA ALA A 46 -6.36 -12.16 -0.89
C ALA A 46 -5.61 -12.65 0.35
N GLY A 47 -6.10 -12.28 1.53
CA GLY A 47 -5.49 -12.67 2.80
C GLY A 47 -6.52 -12.89 3.89
N ALA A 48 -6.03 -13.21 5.09
CA ALA A 48 -6.85 -13.45 6.27
C ALA A 48 -7.09 -12.17 7.06
N VAL A 49 -8.22 -12.10 7.78
CA VAL A 49 -8.52 -11.03 8.76
C VAL A 49 -8.35 -11.58 10.17
N GLY A 50 -7.62 -10.86 11.01
CA GLY A 50 -7.44 -11.14 12.42
C GLY A 50 -6.57 -12.36 12.75
N SER A 51 -6.65 -13.44 11.97
CA SER A 51 -5.87 -14.67 12.20
C SER A 51 -5.73 -15.48 10.91
N ARG A 52 -4.53 -16.07 10.66
CA ARG A 52 -4.30 -16.97 9.51
C ARG A 52 -5.24 -18.16 9.50
N TRP A 53 -5.50 -18.73 10.67
CA TRP A 53 -6.40 -19.86 10.81
C TRP A 53 -7.85 -19.52 10.42
N ALA A 54 -8.33 -18.34 10.83
CA ALA A 54 -9.67 -17.86 10.50
C ALA A 54 -9.84 -17.64 8.98
N GLY A 55 -8.77 -17.33 8.27
CA GLY A 55 -8.78 -17.13 6.82
C GLY A 55 -9.23 -18.33 5.96
N ARG A 56 -9.42 -19.53 6.58
CA ARG A 56 -10.12 -20.67 5.94
C ARG A 56 -11.58 -20.37 5.67
N PHE A 57 -12.19 -19.51 6.48
CA PHE A 57 -13.58 -19.09 6.32
C PHE A 57 -13.65 -17.80 5.53
N ARG A 58 -14.51 -17.75 4.53
CA ARG A 58 -14.64 -16.62 3.61
C ARG A 58 -14.89 -15.29 4.30
N ILE A 59 -15.71 -15.27 5.37
CA ILE A 59 -16.05 -14.08 6.16
C ILE A 59 -14.86 -13.47 6.89
N PHE A 60 -13.77 -14.22 7.08
CA PHE A 60 -12.53 -13.75 7.69
C PHE A 60 -11.42 -13.58 6.65
N ARG A 61 -11.79 -13.17 5.43
CA ARG A 61 -10.85 -12.87 4.35
C ARG A 61 -11.02 -11.44 3.89
N TYR A 62 -9.95 -10.91 3.37
CA TYR A 62 -9.95 -9.67 2.58
C TYR A 62 -9.46 -9.95 1.17
N GLU A 63 -9.79 -9.05 0.27
CA GLU A 63 -9.35 -9.03 -1.10
C GLU A 63 -8.65 -7.71 -1.39
N ILE A 64 -7.61 -7.78 -2.23
CA ILE A 64 -7.02 -6.62 -2.86
C ILE A 64 -7.51 -6.67 -4.31
N ARG A 65 -8.17 -5.61 -4.72
CA ARG A 65 -8.86 -5.53 -5.99
C ARG A 65 -8.18 -4.53 -6.90
N LEU A 66 -8.03 -4.91 -8.17
CA LEU A 66 -7.70 -4.03 -9.28
C LEU A 66 -8.92 -3.97 -10.20
N TRP A 67 -9.84 -3.09 -9.88
CA TRP A 67 -11.16 -3.07 -10.49
C TRP A 67 -11.18 -2.11 -11.68
N ARG A 68 -11.26 -2.67 -12.88
CA ARG A 68 -11.36 -1.91 -14.12
C ARG A 68 -12.71 -1.20 -14.18
N ASN A 69 -12.68 0.12 -14.44
CA ASN A 69 -13.84 1.02 -14.42
C ASN A 69 -14.63 0.95 -13.10
N GLY A 70 -13.94 0.55 -12.02
CA GLY A 70 -14.52 0.45 -10.69
C GLY A 70 -14.94 1.81 -10.14
N HIS A 71 -15.77 1.73 -9.12
CA HIS A 71 -16.22 2.87 -8.34
C HIS A 71 -15.77 2.66 -6.88
N ILE A 72 -15.21 3.69 -6.27
CA ILE A 72 -14.93 3.67 -4.84
C ILE A 72 -16.25 3.95 -4.12
N PRO A 73 -16.82 2.98 -3.36
CA PRO A 73 -18.15 3.15 -2.77
C PRO A 73 -18.24 4.38 -1.87
N ASP A 74 -17.19 4.66 -1.13
CA ASP A 74 -17.14 5.69 -0.09
C ASP A 74 -16.56 7.02 -0.62
N VAL A 75 -16.52 7.22 -1.93
CA VAL A 75 -15.98 8.47 -2.52
C VAL A 75 -16.76 9.70 -2.06
N ILE A 76 -18.04 9.52 -1.74
CA ILE A 76 -18.92 10.60 -1.21
C ILE A 76 -18.51 10.98 0.23
N GLU A 77 -17.93 10.05 0.97
CA GLU A 77 -17.43 10.25 2.33
C GLU A 77 -15.95 10.71 2.35
N ALA A 78 -15.36 10.89 1.17
CA ALA A 78 -14.00 11.42 1.07
C ALA A 78 -13.95 12.84 1.66
N VAL A 79 -13.09 13.01 2.65
CA VAL A 79 -12.95 14.30 3.39
C VAL A 79 -12.40 15.41 2.51
N GLU A 80 -11.65 15.04 1.48
CA GLU A 80 -11.06 15.96 0.51
C GLU A 80 -11.21 15.39 -0.91
N SER A 81 -11.15 16.27 -1.92
CA SER A 81 -11.08 15.84 -3.32
C SER A 81 -9.89 14.94 -3.56
N PRO A 82 -9.99 13.97 -4.49
CA PRO A 82 -8.88 13.09 -4.83
C PRO A 82 -7.60 13.87 -5.14
N ARG A 83 -6.52 13.54 -4.46
CA ARG A 83 -5.24 14.18 -4.67
C ARG A 83 -4.49 13.50 -5.83
N ARG A 84 -4.15 14.29 -6.86
CA ARG A 84 -3.32 13.79 -7.94
C ARG A 84 -1.86 13.61 -7.47
N LEU A 85 -1.33 12.39 -7.58
CA LEU A 85 0.02 12.03 -7.14
C LEU A 85 1.06 12.06 -8.26
N ALA A 86 0.65 11.66 -9.46
CA ALA A 86 1.48 11.66 -10.66
C ALA A 86 0.60 11.89 -11.89
N SER A 87 1.20 12.34 -12.99
CA SER A 87 0.50 12.60 -14.26
C SER A 87 1.18 11.93 -15.44
N ASP A 88 2.14 11.03 -15.22
CA ASP A 88 2.79 10.30 -16.30
C ASP A 88 2.27 8.85 -16.40
N GLU A 89 2.07 8.40 -17.63
CA GLU A 89 1.54 7.08 -17.96
C GLU A 89 2.47 5.95 -17.51
N HIS A 90 3.78 6.15 -17.57
CA HIS A 90 4.74 5.12 -17.16
C HIS A 90 4.57 4.75 -15.69
N ARG A 91 4.40 5.74 -14.80
CA ARG A 91 4.14 5.48 -13.38
C ARG A 91 2.78 4.86 -13.16
N ALA A 92 1.75 5.32 -13.89
CA ALA A 92 0.42 4.72 -13.81
C ALA A 92 0.47 3.21 -14.17
N ARG A 93 1.12 2.86 -15.28
CA ARG A 93 1.29 1.44 -15.67
C ARG A 93 2.09 0.66 -14.65
N ARG A 94 3.17 1.24 -14.11
CA ARG A 94 3.94 0.59 -13.06
C ARG A 94 3.12 0.28 -11.80
N VAL A 95 2.17 1.15 -11.42
CA VAL A 95 1.22 0.87 -10.34
C VAL A 95 0.39 -0.38 -10.65
N LEU A 96 -0.13 -0.48 -11.87
CA LEU A 96 -0.92 -1.65 -12.30
C LEU A 96 -0.09 -2.95 -12.31
N ASP A 97 1.19 -2.87 -12.66
CA ASP A 97 2.09 -4.03 -12.71
C ASP A 97 2.48 -4.53 -11.32
N VAL A 98 2.69 -3.63 -10.36
CA VAL A 98 3.17 -4.03 -9.04
C VAL A 98 2.06 -4.50 -8.10
N VAL A 99 0.82 -4.07 -8.30
CA VAL A 99 -0.28 -4.36 -7.36
C VAL A 99 -0.51 -5.86 -7.16
N ALA A 100 -0.29 -6.68 -8.19
CA ALA A 100 -0.42 -8.14 -8.10
C ALA A 100 0.66 -8.81 -7.23
N GLN A 101 1.72 -8.07 -6.88
CA GLN A 101 2.84 -8.55 -6.07
C GLN A 101 2.75 -8.10 -4.61
N VAL A 102 1.67 -7.41 -4.24
CA VAL A 102 1.49 -6.88 -2.89
C VAL A 102 1.44 -8.00 -1.86
N PRO A 103 2.16 -7.88 -0.73
CA PRO A 103 2.11 -8.87 0.34
C PRO A 103 0.70 -8.99 0.95
N THR A 104 0.37 -10.19 1.42
CA THR A 104 -0.93 -10.50 2.02
C THR A 104 -0.82 -11.00 3.46
N PRO A 105 -0.20 -10.23 4.37
CA PRO A 105 -0.20 -10.59 5.79
C PRO A 105 -1.62 -10.49 6.36
N VAL A 106 -1.80 -10.96 7.59
CA VAL A 106 -3.09 -10.90 8.27
C VAL A 106 -3.50 -9.45 8.51
N TRP A 107 -4.69 -9.08 8.02
CA TRP A 107 -5.26 -7.75 8.26
C TRP A 107 -5.50 -7.51 9.75
N GLY A 108 -5.08 -6.36 10.23
CA GLY A 108 -5.18 -5.96 11.62
C GLY A 108 -4.08 -6.51 12.53
N ARG A 109 -3.04 -7.14 11.94
CA ARG A 109 -1.87 -7.67 12.68
C ARG A 109 -0.57 -7.06 12.15
N ASP A 110 0.42 -7.02 13.03
CA ASP A 110 1.81 -6.71 12.66
C ASP A 110 2.61 -8.01 12.47
N GLU A 111 2.28 -8.77 11.42
CA GLU A 111 3.03 -9.99 11.09
C GLU A 111 4.40 -9.72 10.49
N LEU A 112 4.62 -8.53 9.96
CA LEU A 112 5.85 -8.15 9.27
C LEU A 112 6.83 -7.40 10.16
N GLY A 113 6.51 -7.21 11.46
CA GLY A 113 7.39 -6.59 12.44
C GLY A 113 7.73 -5.13 12.10
N THR A 114 6.75 -4.37 11.71
CA THR A 114 6.90 -2.95 11.33
C THR A 114 6.51 -1.98 12.43
N GLY A 115 5.92 -2.48 13.52
CA GLY A 115 5.36 -1.69 14.61
C GLY A 115 3.94 -1.18 14.33
N GLU A 116 3.39 -1.46 13.15
CA GLU A 116 2.02 -1.11 12.76
C GLU A 116 1.30 -2.31 12.13
N MET A 117 -0.03 -2.32 12.26
CA MET A 117 -0.86 -3.34 11.63
C MET A 117 -0.88 -3.20 10.11
N TRP A 118 -1.07 -4.32 9.40
CA TRP A 118 -1.35 -4.33 7.97
C TRP A 118 -2.83 -4.05 7.69
N ASN A 119 -3.12 -3.13 6.76
CA ASN A 119 -4.47 -2.75 6.34
C ASN A 119 -4.46 -2.06 4.96
N SER A 120 -5.59 -1.45 4.56
CA SER A 120 -5.73 -0.73 3.28
C SER A 120 -4.67 0.36 3.08
N ASN A 121 -4.33 1.11 4.12
CA ASN A 121 -3.29 2.13 4.04
C ASN A 121 -1.92 1.51 3.74
N SER A 122 -1.63 0.33 4.32
CA SER A 122 -0.38 -0.39 4.06
C SER A 122 -0.27 -0.84 2.61
N VAL A 123 -1.37 -1.36 2.04
CA VAL A 123 -1.43 -1.77 0.63
C VAL A 123 -1.15 -0.59 -0.28
N ILE A 124 -1.84 0.52 -0.09
CA ILE A 124 -1.66 1.71 -0.94
C ILE A 124 -0.26 2.30 -0.78
N ALA A 125 0.24 2.45 0.45
CA ALA A 125 1.59 2.94 0.71
C ALA A 125 2.66 2.06 0.03
N TRP A 126 2.52 0.74 0.12
CA TRP A 126 3.42 -0.23 -0.51
C TRP A 126 3.40 -0.10 -2.03
N VAL A 127 2.21 -0.08 -2.64
CA VAL A 127 2.04 0.05 -4.10
C VAL A 127 2.67 1.34 -4.60
N LEU A 128 2.42 2.48 -3.94
CA LEU A 128 2.98 3.77 -4.33
C LEU A 128 4.52 3.75 -4.26
N ALA A 129 5.09 3.28 -3.15
CA ALA A 129 6.54 3.20 -2.97
C ALA A 129 7.19 2.30 -4.02
N ARG A 130 6.64 1.10 -4.26
CA ARG A 130 7.13 0.14 -5.28
C ARG A 130 7.01 0.66 -6.72
N SER A 131 6.10 1.61 -6.94
CA SER A 131 5.93 2.27 -8.24
C SER A 131 6.83 3.48 -8.43
N GLY A 132 7.65 3.84 -7.44
CA GLY A 132 8.53 5.01 -7.49
C GLY A 132 7.78 6.34 -7.37
N ILE A 133 6.61 6.33 -6.75
CA ILE A 133 5.86 7.54 -6.44
C ILE A 133 6.31 8.06 -5.07
N HIS A 134 6.63 9.35 -5.01
CA HIS A 134 7.06 9.98 -3.77
C HIS A 134 5.93 10.01 -2.74
N THR A 135 6.12 9.32 -1.63
CA THR A 135 5.12 9.15 -0.57
C THR A 135 5.30 10.12 0.60
N GLU A 136 6.45 10.82 0.66
CA GLU A 136 6.84 11.67 1.79
C GLU A 136 5.90 12.87 2.01
N SER A 137 5.27 13.36 0.96
CA SER A 137 4.31 14.47 1.03
C SER A 137 2.87 14.03 1.27
N ILE A 138 2.60 12.72 1.32
CA ILE A 138 1.26 12.19 1.52
C ILE A 138 1.00 12.13 3.02
N ARG A 139 -0.01 12.87 3.46
CA ARG A 139 -0.43 12.95 4.86
C ARG A 139 -1.94 12.80 4.94
N PRO A 140 -2.47 12.23 6.02
CA PRO A 140 -3.90 12.31 6.29
C PRO A 140 -4.31 13.76 6.53
N PRO A 141 -5.59 14.09 6.42
CA PRO A 141 -6.13 15.40 6.80
C PRO A 141 -5.71 15.85 8.20
N ALA A 142 -5.72 17.14 8.46
CA ALA A 142 -5.28 17.72 9.74
C ALA A 142 -6.05 17.10 10.92
N GLY A 143 -5.32 16.65 11.93
CA GLY A 143 -5.90 16.00 13.12
C GLY A 143 -6.23 14.53 12.95
N GLY A 144 -6.15 13.96 11.73
CA GLY A 144 -6.43 12.57 11.43
C GLY A 144 -5.20 11.67 11.41
N ARG A 145 -5.44 10.37 11.29
CA ARG A 145 -4.40 9.33 11.20
C ARG A 145 -4.71 8.33 10.12
N ALA A 146 -3.67 7.80 9.50
CA ALA A 146 -3.71 6.70 8.55
C ALA A 146 -2.87 5.51 9.10
N PRO A 147 -3.42 4.74 10.08
CA PRO A 147 -2.70 3.60 10.65
C PRO A 147 -2.28 2.61 9.56
N GLY A 148 -1.11 2.00 9.71
CA GLY A 148 -0.59 1.02 8.75
C GLY A 148 0.14 1.63 7.55
N TRP A 149 0.07 2.95 7.33
CA TRP A 149 0.77 3.61 6.22
C TRP A 149 2.26 3.33 6.26
N ARG A 150 2.87 3.49 7.44
CA ARG A 150 4.29 3.23 7.64
C ARG A 150 4.64 1.75 7.42
N ALA A 151 3.79 0.83 7.85
CA ALA A 151 4.01 -0.60 7.60
C ALA A 151 4.18 -0.89 6.10
N GLY A 152 3.33 -0.31 5.25
CA GLY A 152 3.45 -0.44 3.80
C GLY A 152 4.78 0.06 3.26
N LEU A 153 5.22 1.25 3.69
CA LEU A 153 6.50 1.84 3.27
C LEU A 153 7.70 0.98 3.72
N ASP A 154 7.72 0.58 4.98
CA ASP A 154 8.82 -0.22 5.55
C ASP A 154 8.97 -1.57 4.83
N VAL A 155 7.86 -2.22 4.50
CA VAL A 155 7.88 -3.48 3.73
C VAL A 155 8.34 -3.25 2.29
N ALA A 156 7.88 -2.18 1.64
CA ALA A 156 8.32 -1.84 0.28
C ALA A 156 9.84 -1.63 0.21
N HIS A 157 10.41 -0.89 1.16
CA HIS A 157 11.85 -0.63 1.25
C HIS A 157 12.67 -1.90 1.51
N ARG A 158 12.19 -2.80 2.38
CA ARG A 158 12.86 -4.10 2.63
C ARG A 158 12.89 -5.00 1.39
N GLN A 159 11.93 -4.84 0.49
CA GLN A 159 11.82 -5.62 -0.76
C GLN A 159 12.50 -4.97 -1.96
N GLU A 160 13.02 -3.75 -1.83
CA GLU A 160 13.86 -3.18 -2.86
C GLU A 160 15.14 -4.03 -3.00
N PRO A 161 15.54 -4.40 -4.22
CA PRO A 161 16.84 -5.02 -4.42
C PRO A 161 17.89 -4.05 -3.88
N VAL A 162 18.76 -4.52 -3.00
CA VAL A 162 19.92 -3.77 -2.54
C VAL A 162 20.76 -3.44 -3.78
N THR A 163 20.55 -2.27 -4.35
CA THR A 163 21.43 -1.75 -5.39
C THR A 163 22.77 -1.56 -4.69
N ARG A 164 23.73 -2.49 -4.89
CA ARG A 164 25.09 -2.30 -4.44
C ARG A 164 25.50 -0.93 -4.96
N ARG A 165 25.70 0.00 -4.03
CA ARG A 165 26.45 1.22 -4.35
C ARG A 165 27.75 0.71 -4.95
N ALA A 166 27.87 0.83 -6.28
CA ALA A 166 29.13 0.64 -6.95
C ALA A 166 30.11 1.60 -6.28
N GLY A 167 31.05 1.01 -5.56
CA GLY A 167 32.02 1.76 -4.80
C GLY A 167 32.77 2.68 -5.74
N VAL A 168 32.74 3.94 -5.43
CA VAL A 168 33.79 4.88 -5.80
C VAL A 168 35.01 4.45 -4.97
N ASP A 169 35.75 3.51 -5.50
CA ASP A 169 36.99 3.10 -4.89
C ASP A 169 38.11 3.16 -5.93
N ARG A 170 38.99 4.13 -5.67
CA ARG A 170 40.39 4.15 -6.08
C ARG A 170 40.74 4.51 -7.51
N LEU A 171 40.87 5.81 -7.71
CA LEU A 171 41.96 6.32 -8.47
C LEU A 171 42.80 7.25 -7.58
N THR A 172 43.51 6.66 -6.65
CA THR A 172 44.70 7.29 -6.03
C THR A 172 45.80 6.27 -5.99
N GLY A 173 46.86 6.55 -6.68
CA GLY A 173 48.12 5.90 -6.40
C GLY A 173 48.88 5.40 -7.62
N GLY A 174 49.88 6.12 -7.99
CA GLY A 174 50.92 5.55 -8.82
C GLY A 174 51.72 6.57 -9.61
N SER A 175 52.17 7.63 -8.97
CA SER A 175 53.38 8.29 -9.44
C SER A 175 54.59 7.59 -8.84
N ALA A 176 55.45 7.03 -9.63
CA ALA A 176 56.83 6.70 -9.25
C ALA A 176 57.68 6.66 -10.54
N HIS A 177 58.50 7.61 -10.64
CA HIS A 177 59.95 7.59 -10.90
C HIS A 177 60.53 6.49 -11.79
N ALA A 178 61.04 6.86 -12.89
CA ALA A 178 62.49 6.84 -13.27
C ALA A 178 62.66 7.49 -14.62
#